data_aa2375b2f9b7f672aa1bcb48e536d946
#
_entry.id   aa2375b2f9b7f672aa1bcb48e536d946
#
_cell.length_a   1.000
_cell.length_b   1.000
_cell.length_c   1.000
_cell.angle_alpha   90.00
_cell.angle_beta   90.00
_cell.angle_gamma   90.00
#
_symmetry.space_group_name_H-M   'P 1'
#
loop_
_entity.id
_entity.type
_entity.pdbx_description
1 polymer ?
#
loop_
_entity_poly.entity_id
_entity_poly.type
_entity_poly.pdbx_seq_one_letter_code
_entity_poly.pdbx_strand_id
1 'polypeptide(L)'
;YMRNLFVLVLLAITLGCNCAPLKRGSQDDFRAMRDSMVNTFQQGMLQHDTSLVMQSWRMSENLLQVDKTHKENIYHHRAVVMAWLGRKKEAIENRWLEIQCMTDSNPDKLVYMAKKYTIENKKDSAHYYISKLLEFCDSNKDKHYNDQKSHEGYMAYLKLIAISLNEGPAKGKEFLDKQLKKDPGNDLYKYLKDNWKDFLKYLNDKT
;
A
#
# COMPACT_ATOMS: atom_id res chain seq x y z
N TYR A 1 -0.79 -18.20 10.79
CA TYR A 1 0.51 -17.82 11.39
C TYR A 1 0.96 -16.40 11.02
N MET A 2 0.61 -15.84 9.86
CA MET A 2 0.93 -14.44 9.49
C MET A 2 0.10 -13.38 10.23
N ARG A 3 -1.01 -13.76 10.87
CA ARG A 3 -1.87 -12.85 11.65
C ARG A 3 -1.20 -12.33 12.93
N ASN A 4 -0.18 -13.02 13.45
CA ASN A 4 0.49 -12.68 14.71
C ASN A 4 1.74 -11.80 14.55
N LEU A 5 2.31 -11.66 13.35
CA LEU A 5 3.50 -10.82 13.14
C LEU A 5 3.14 -9.32 13.02
N PHE A 6 1.92 -8.99 12.57
CA PHE A 6 1.42 -7.61 12.55
C PHE A 6 1.09 -7.05 13.93
N VAL A 7 0.86 -7.91 14.92
CA VAL A 7 0.46 -7.51 16.27
C VAL A 7 1.64 -7.02 17.11
N LEU A 8 2.88 -7.43 16.84
CA LEU A 8 4.06 -7.12 17.68
C LEU A 8 4.69 -5.75 17.42
N VAL A 9 4.36 -5.06 16.33
CA VAL A 9 4.86 -3.69 16.05
C VAL A 9 4.02 -2.59 16.72
N LEU A 10 2.90 -2.94 17.35
CA LEU A 10 1.83 -2.02 17.77
C LEU A 10 1.74 -1.74 19.28
N LEU A 11 2.69 -2.20 20.10
CA LEU A 11 2.56 -2.16 21.58
C LEU A 11 3.18 -0.96 22.29
N ALA A 12 3.43 0.16 21.64
CA ALA A 12 3.86 1.37 22.34
C ALA A 12 3.01 2.57 21.92
N ILE A 13 2.13 2.98 22.75
CA ILE A 13 1.62 4.34 23.09
C ILE A 13 0.15 4.24 23.52
N THR A 14 -0.07 4.32 24.82
CA THR A 14 -1.37 4.59 25.45
C THR A 14 -1.39 5.97 26.06
N LEU A 15 -2.54 6.60 26.01
CA LEU A 15 -3.19 7.57 26.92
C LEU A 15 -3.51 8.95 26.34
N GLY A 16 -4.78 9.27 26.42
CA GLY A 16 -5.30 10.60 26.67
C GLY A 16 -5.96 11.35 25.51
N CYS A 17 -7.25 11.14 25.24
CA CYS A 17 -8.04 12.03 24.39
C CYS A 17 -9.08 12.79 25.18
N ASN A 18 -8.85 14.09 25.42
CA ASN A 18 -9.90 15.08 25.66
C ASN A 18 -10.22 15.78 24.34
N CYS A 19 -11.41 15.56 23.79
CA CYS A 19 -11.86 16.23 22.57
C CYS A 19 -12.30 17.68 22.87
N ALA A 20 -11.43 18.65 22.60
CA ALA A 20 -11.82 20.06 22.52
C ALA A 20 -12.18 20.42 21.05
N PRO A 21 -13.13 21.37 20.81
CA PRO A 21 -13.49 21.76 19.44
C PRO A 21 -12.32 22.47 18.74
N LEU A 22 -11.92 21.95 17.58
CA LEU A 22 -10.77 22.39 16.82
C LEU A 22 -11.02 23.76 16.16
N LYS A 23 -10.22 24.75 16.53
CA LYS A 23 -10.00 25.97 15.73
C LYS A 23 -9.31 25.58 14.41
N ARG A 24 -9.48 26.36 13.32
CA ARG A 24 -8.79 26.15 12.02
C ARG A 24 -7.32 25.79 12.28
N GLY A 25 -7.04 24.48 12.09
CA GLY A 25 -5.86 23.86 12.65
C GLY A 25 -4.57 24.15 11.86
N SER A 26 -3.49 24.16 12.60
CA SER A 26 -2.13 24.08 12.04
C SER A 26 -1.88 22.67 11.45
N GLN A 27 -0.80 22.49 10.69
CA GLN A 27 -0.40 21.15 10.20
C GLN A 27 -0.22 20.12 11.35
N ASP A 28 0.20 20.61 12.53
CA ASP A 28 0.37 19.78 13.73
C ASP A 28 -0.96 19.26 14.27
N ASP A 29 -2.03 20.09 14.22
CA ASP A 29 -3.37 19.65 14.61
C ASP A 29 -3.90 18.54 13.72
N PHE A 30 -3.70 18.64 12.40
CA PHE A 30 -4.11 17.59 11.46
C PHE A 30 -3.30 16.30 11.63
N ARG A 31 -2.02 16.42 11.97
CA ARG A 31 -1.19 15.26 12.31
C ARG A 31 -1.73 14.56 13.55
N ALA A 32 -1.98 15.28 14.63
CA ALA A 32 -2.54 14.72 15.86
C ALA A 32 -3.90 14.04 15.62
N MET A 33 -4.75 14.62 14.77
CA MET A 33 -6.03 14.00 14.38
C MET A 33 -5.83 12.71 13.61
N ARG A 34 -4.89 12.65 12.66
CA ARG A 34 -4.57 11.42 11.92
C ARG A 34 -4.02 10.33 12.84
N ASP A 35 -3.10 10.70 13.73
CA ASP A 35 -2.52 9.77 14.70
C ASP A 35 -3.60 9.20 15.63
N SER A 36 -4.53 10.05 16.11
CA SER A 36 -5.67 9.63 16.92
C SER A 36 -6.60 8.67 16.15
N MET A 37 -6.89 8.97 14.88
CA MET A 37 -7.68 8.11 14.00
C MET A 37 -7.05 6.71 13.85
N VAL A 38 -5.75 6.65 13.58
CA VAL A 38 -5.02 5.39 13.40
C VAL A 38 -4.98 4.61 14.73
N ASN A 39 -4.69 5.27 15.85
CA ASN A 39 -4.66 4.64 17.17
C ASN A 39 -6.02 4.07 17.58
N THR A 40 -7.11 4.79 17.29
CA THR A 40 -8.47 4.30 17.57
C THR A 40 -8.79 3.04 16.76
N PHE A 41 -8.39 2.99 15.50
CA PHE A 41 -8.53 1.78 14.67
C PHE A 41 -7.72 0.61 15.22
N GLN A 42 -6.46 0.86 15.57
CA GLN A 42 -5.58 -0.17 16.13
C GLN A 42 -6.14 -0.77 17.42
N GLN A 43 -6.65 0.08 18.31
CA GLN A 43 -7.31 -0.37 19.54
C GLN A 43 -8.55 -1.21 19.22
N GLY A 44 -9.38 -0.77 18.27
CA GLY A 44 -10.56 -1.53 17.84
C GLY A 44 -10.19 -2.91 17.27
N MET A 45 -9.13 -3.00 16.48
CA MET A 45 -8.65 -4.28 15.96
C MET A 45 -8.15 -5.21 17.06
N LEU A 46 -7.34 -4.69 18.00
CA LEU A 46 -6.77 -5.48 19.10
C LEU A 46 -7.85 -6.01 20.05
N GLN A 47 -8.89 -5.20 20.30
CA GLN A 47 -9.99 -5.52 21.20
C GLN A 47 -11.14 -6.25 20.50
N HIS A 48 -11.05 -6.45 19.17
CA HIS A 48 -12.17 -6.91 18.33
C HIS A 48 -13.44 -6.04 18.49
N ASP A 49 -13.26 -4.76 18.78
CA ASP A 49 -14.35 -3.80 19.00
C ASP A 49 -14.67 -3.04 17.70
N THR A 50 -15.76 -3.47 17.07
CA THR A 50 -16.27 -2.82 15.84
C THR A 50 -16.73 -1.39 16.06
N SER A 51 -17.09 -1.00 17.29
CA SER A 51 -17.52 0.38 17.60
C SER A 51 -16.34 1.35 17.52
N LEU A 52 -15.16 0.98 18.05
CA LEU A 52 -13.93 1.74 17.91
C LEU A 52 -13.47 1.81 16.45
N VAL A 53 -13.58 0.71 15.70
CA VAL A 53 -13.26 0.68 14.26
C VAL A 53 -14.16 1.66 13.50
N MET A 54 -15.46 1.68 13.79
CA MET A 54 -16.40 2.64 13.18
C MET A 54 -16.20 4.07 13.67
N GLN A 55 -15.73 4.28 14.88
CA GLN A 55 -15.33 5.61 15.37
C GLN A 55 -14.15 6.16 14.56
N SER A 56 -13.12 5.35 14.33
CA SER A 56 -11.99 5.71 13.47
C SER A 56 -12.45 6.07 12.04
N TRP A 57 -13.41 5.34 11.49
CA TRP A 57 -14.03 5.68 10.22
C TRP A 57 -14.66 7.07 10.23
N ARG A 58 -15.47 7.40 11.24
CA ARG A 58 -16.09 8.74 11.38
C ARG A 58 -15.04 9.84 11.53
N MET A 59 -13.95 9.58 12.27
CA MET A 59 -12.83 10.52 12.36
C MET A 59 -12.21 10.80 10.99
N SER A 60 -12.10 9.79 10.12
CA SER A 60 -11.63 9.96 8.75
C SER A 60 -12.54 10.85 7.89
N GLU A 61 -13.86 10.79 8.10
CA GLU A 61 -14.83 11.66 7.41
C GLU A 61 -14.61 13.13 7.77
N ASN A 62 -14.43 13.41 9.07
CA ASN A 62 -14.13 14.77 9.54
C ASN A 62 -12.78 15.27 8.98
N LEU A 63 -11.75 14.41 8.97
CA LEU A 63 -10.44 14.75 8.42
C LEU A 63 -10.49 15.09 6.93
N LEU A 64 -11.25 14.37 6.11
CA LEU A 64 -11.42 14.68 4.68
C LEU A 64 -12.01 16.07 4.41
N GLN A 65 -12.75 16.61 5.37
CA GLN A 65 -13.33 17.97 5.23
C GLN A 65 -12.30 19.07 5.52
N VAL A 66 -11.39 18.83 6.44
CA VAL A 66 -10.46 19.85 6.95
C VAL A 66 -9.04 19.70 6.40
N ASP A 67 -8.53 18.49 6.27
CA ASP A 67 -7.18 18.21 5.73
C ASP A 67 -7.25 17.95 4.21
N LYS A 68 -6.94 18.98 3.43
CA LYS A 68 -6.93 18.88 1.97
C LYS A 68 -5.62 18.33 1.41
N THR A 69 -4.57 18.29 2.22
CA THR A 69 -3.21 17.98 1.78
C THR A 69 -2.91 16.47 1.83
N HIS A 70 -3.48 15.75 2.81
CA HIS A 70 -3.15 14.35 3.07
C HIS A 70 -4.32 13.39 2.76
N LYS A 71 -5.12 13.72 1.77
CA LYS A 71 -6.27 12.89 1.37
C LYS A 71 -5.88 11.45 1.01
N GLU A 72 -4.71 11.25 0.40
CA GLU A 72 -4.17 9.94 0.08
C GLU A 72 -4.12 9.05 1.34
N ASN A 73 -3.47 9.52 2.41
CA ASN A 73 -3.34 8.77 3.65
C ASN A 73 -4.71 8.50 4.32
N ILE A 74 -5.66 9.45 4.22
CA ILE A 74 -6.99 9.28 4.79
C ILE A 74 -7.78 8.22 4.00
N TYR A 75 -7.72 8.24 2.67
CA TYR A 75 -8.37 7.22 1.84
C TYR A 75 -7.72 5.85 2.00
N HIS A 76 -6.39 5.78 2.16
CA HIS A 76 -5.71 4.55 2.53
C HIS A 76 -6.28 3.94 3.81
N HIS A 77 -6.34 4.76 4.88
CA HIS A 77 -6.92 4.32 6.16
C HIS A 77 -8.35 3.82 5.99
N ARG A 78 -9.19 4.55 5.23
CA ARG A 78 -10.58 4.15 4.96
C ARG A 78 -10.68 2.82 4.23
N ALA A 79 -9.81 2.57 3.26
CA ALA A 79 -9.75 1.30 2.55
C ALA A 79 -9.41 0.15 3.52
N VAL A 80 -8.43 0.34 4.41
CA VAL A 80 -8.02 -0.65 5.41
C VAL A 80 -9.15 -0.94 6.41
N VAL A 81 -9.83 0.09 6.92
CA VAL A 81 -10.98 -0.06 7.84
C VAL A 81 -12.10 -0.87 7.17
N MET A 82 -12.45 -0.55 5.92
CA MET A 82 -13.51 -1.27 5.20
C MET A 82 -13.12 -2.71 4.88
N ALA A 83 -11.85 -2.96 4.53
CA ALA A 83 -11.35 -4.31 4.34
C ALA A 83 -11.43 -5.15 5.63
N TRP A 84 -11.07 -4.58 6.77
CA TRP A 84 -11.16 -5.25 8.07
C TRP A 84 -12.61 -5.61 8.44
N LEU A 85 -13.56 -4.71 8.14
CA LEU A 85 -15.00 -4.94 8.33
C LEU A 85 -15.61 -5.94 7.32
N GLY A 86 -14.82 -6.46 6.37
CA GLY A 86 -15.30 -7.34 5.31
C GLY A 86 -16.10 -6.62 4.21
N ARG A 87 -16.14 -5.29 4.21
CA ARG A 87 -16.86 -4.44 3.24
C ARG A 87 -16.02 -4.23 1.99
N LYS A 88 -15.76 -5.31 1.25
CA LYS A 88 -14.81 -5.34 0.11
C LYS A 88 -15.07 -4.27 -0.95
N LYS A 89 -16.33 -4.05 -1.35
CA LYS A 89 -16.68 -3.05 -2.36
C LYS A 89 -16.21 -1.66 -1.95
N GLU A 90 -16.51 -1.27 -0.72
CA GLU A 90 -16.15 0.05 -0.20
C GLU A 90 -14.64 0.18 0.04
N ALA A 91 -13.96 -0.92 0.40
CA ALA A 91 -12.51 -0.95 0.47
C ALA A 91 -11.88 -0.63 -0.91
N ILE A 92 -12.38 -1.26 -1.98
CA ILE A 92 -11.94 -1.03 -3.36
C ILE A 92 -12.20 0.42 -3.79
N GLU A 93 -13.40 0.96 -3.49
CA GLU A 93 -13.76 2.35 -3.81
C GLU A 93 -12.82 3.35 -3.11
N ASN A 94 -12.51 3.14 -1.82
CA ASN A 94 -11.57 4.00 -1.10
C ASN A 94 -10.13 3.84 -1.61
N ARG A 95 -9.71 2.62 -1.95
CA ARG A 95 -8.39 2.40 -2.60
C ARG A 95 -8.30 3.14 -3.93
N TRP A 96 -9.36 3.15 -4.72
CA TRP A 96 -9.41 3.93 -5.95
C TRP A 96 -9.26 5.44 -5.71
N LEU A 97 -9.95 5.98 -4.71
CA LEU A 97 -9.83 7.40 -4.33
C LEU A 97 -8.43 7.74 -3.82
N GLU A 98 -7.79 6.85 -3.06
CA GLU A 98 -6.39 6.97 -2.65
C GLU A 98 -5.46 7.08 -3.88
N ILE A 99 -5.58 6.15 -4.83
CA ILE A 99 -4.79 6.13 -6.07
C ILE A 99 -4.97 7.42 -6.90
N GLN A 100 -6.19 7.96 -6.94
CA GLN A 100 -6.45 9.24 -7.62
C GLN A 100 -5.74 10.43 -6.95
N CYS A 101 -5.49 10.37 -5.64
CA CYS A 101 -4.78 11.43 -4.91
C CYS A 101 -3.26 11.34 -5.08
N MET A 102 -2.71 10.20 -5.50
CA MET A 102 -1.27 10.00 -5.71
C MET A 102 -0.77 10.76 -6.95
N THR A 103 0.48 11.17 -6.94
CA THR A 103 1.15 11.74 -8.12
C THR A 103 1.33 10.67 -9.21
N ASP A 104 1.45 11.09 -10.47
CA ASP A 104 1.62 10.16 -11.60
C ASP A 104 2.97 9.44 -11.61
N SER A 105 3.94 9.91 -10.83
CA SER A 105 5.24 9.28 -10.62
C SER A 105 5.29 8.35 -9.40
N ASN A 106 4.19 8.24 -8.63
CA ASN A 106 4.13 7.36 -7.46
C ASN A 106 4.14 5.88 -7.92
N PRO A 107 5.10 5.05 -7.48
CA PRO A 107 5.21 3.66 -7.93
C PRO A 107 3.98 2.81 -7.58
N ASP A 108 3.32 3.06 -6.45
CA ASP A 108 2.11 2.33 -6.08
C ASP A 108 0.94 2.64 -7.03
N LYS A 109 0.81 3.90 -7.48
CA LYS A 109 -0.13 4.28 -8.53
C LYS A 109 0.21 3.59 -9.84
N LEU A 110 1.48 3.58 -10.24
CA LEU A 110 1.91 2.93 -11.48
C LEU A 110 1.60 1.44 -11.46
N VAL A 111 1.90 0.73 -10.36
CA VAL A 111 1.57 -0.70 -10.16
C VAL A 111 0.06 -0.92 -10.24
N TYR A 112 -0.72 -0.13 -9.50
CA TYR A 112 -2.18 -0.28 -9.47
C TYR A 112 -2.79 -0.10 -10.88
N MET A 113 -2.39 0.95 -11.59
CA MET A 113 -2.91 1.26 -12.92
C MET A 113 -2.47 0.22 -13.95
N ALA A 114 -1.21 -0.26 -13.89
CA ALA A 114 -0.71 -1.34 -14.75
C ALA A 114 -1.54 -2.62 -14.56
N LYS A 115 -1.75 -3.06 -13.30
CA LYS A 115 -2.60 -4.21 -12.97
C LYS A 115 -4.02 -4.03 -13.48
N LYS A 116 -4.66 -2.91 -13.13
CA LYS A 116 -6.04 -2.60 -13.50
C LYS A 116 -6.25 -2.72 -15.00
N TYR A 117 -5.42 -2.05 -15.80
CA TYR A 117 -5.58 -2.07 -17.26
C TYR A 117 -5.21 -3.42 -17.89
N THR A 118 -4.28 -4.17 -17.30
CA THR A 118 -4.00 -5.55 -17.72
C THR A 118 -5.23 -6.44 -17.51
N ILE A 119 -5.87 -6.38 -16.34
CA ILE A 119 -7.07 -7.15 -16.00
C ILE A 119 -8.27 -6.73 -16.87
N GLU A 120 -8.39 -5.43 -17.20
CA GLU A 120 -9.42 -4.89 -18.09
C GLU A 120 -9.14 -5.14 -19.58
N ASN A 121 -8.02 -5.79 -19.92
CA ASN A 121 -7.54 -6.04 -21.29
C ASN A 121 -7.39 -4.75 -22.14
N LYS A 122 -7.07 -3.62 -21.50
CA LYS A 122 -6.78 -2.33 -22.13
C LYS A 122 -5.28 -2.23 -22.42
N LYS A 123 -4.84 -2.90 -23.48
CA LYS A 123 -3.41 -3.14 -23.79
C LYS A 123 -2.57 -1.87 -23.84
N ASP A 124 -3.01 -0.83 -24.55
CA ASP A 124 -2.24 0.42 -24.69
C ASP A 124 -2.04 1.14 -23.34
N SER A 125 -3.13 1.22 -22.54
CA SER A 125 -3.06 1.80 -21.21
C SER A 125 -2.18 0.96 -20.27
N ALA A 126 -2.31 -0.37 -20.30
CA ALA A 126 -1.47 -1.26 -19.52
C ALA A 126 0.02 -1.06 -19.87
N HIS A 127 0.34 -1.07 -21.17
CA HIS A 127 1.71 -0.86 -21.65
C HIS A 127 2.28 0.49 -21.23
N TYR A 128 1.48 1.56 -21.30
CA TYR A 128 1.91 2.89 -20.83
C TYR A 128 2.34 2.87 -19.35
N TYR A 129 1.50 2.33 -18.46
CA TYR A 129 1.83 2.31 -17.02
C TYR A 129 2.97 1.33 -16.68
N ILE A 130 3.07 0.20 -17.38
CA ILE A 130 4.19 -0.74 -17.24
C ILE A 130 5.50 -0.07 -17.66
N SER A 131 5.52 0.65 -18.78
CA SER A 131 6.69 1.39 -19.26
C SER A 131 7.13 2.46 -18.26
N LYS A 132 6.17 3.21 -17.70
CA LYS A 132 6.44 4.20 -16.65
C LYS A 132 7.00 3.56 -15.37
N LEU A 133 6.52 2.38 -14.98
CA LEU A 133 7.03 1.64 -13.85
C LEU A 133 8.48 1.16 -14.07
N LEU A 134 8.80 0.68 -15.28
CA LEU A 134 10.16 0.30 -15.64
C LEU A 134 11.10 1.52 -15.67
N GLU A 135 10.66 2.64 -16.25
CA GLU A 135 11.40 3.92 -16.24
C GLU A 135 11.68 4.39 -14.81
N PHE A 136 10.69 4.29 -13.91
CA PHE A 136 10.86 4.59 -12.50
C PHE A 136 11.95 3.71 -11.86
N CYS A 137 11.91 2.40 -12.10
CA CYS A 137 12.90 1.46 -11.56
C CYS A 137 14.31 1.79 -12.07
N ASP A 138 14.47 2.07 -13.36
CA ASP A 138 15.76 2.36 -13.96
C ASP A 138 16.32 3.72 -13.51
N SER A 139 15.48 4.74 -13.33
CA SER A 139 15.88 6.08 -12.85
C SER A 139 16.22 6.11 -11.35
N ASN A 140 15.78 5.12 -10.57
CA ASN A 140 15.98 5.11 -9.13
C ASN A 140 16.95 4.02 -8.65
N LYS A 141 17.48 3.18 -9.54
CA LYS A 141 18.37 2.05 -9.18
C LYS A 141 19.66 2.48 -8.47
N ASP A 142 20.21 3.63 -8.84
CA ASP A 142 21.50 4.12 -8.34
C ASP A 142 21.36 5.19 -7.22
N LYS A 143 20.13 5.44 -6.75
CA LYS A 143 19.95 6.38 -5.63
C LYS A 143 20.44 5.74 -4.32
N HIS A 144 21.31 6.48 -3.63
CA HIS A 144 21.78 6.08 -2.32
C HIS A 144 20.69 6.32 -1.25
N TYR A 145 20.31 5.25 -0.58
CA TYR A 145 19.40 5.26 0.56
C TYR A 145 20.13 4.73 1.79
N ASN A 146 19.65 5.09 2.99
CA ASN A 146 20.23 4.63 4.25
C ASN A 146 20.21 3.08 4.38
N ASP A 147 19.27 2.41 3.71
CA ASP A 147 19.21 0.96 3.56
C ASP A 147 19.20 0.60 2.07
N GLN A 148 20.39 0.52 1.50
CA GLN A 148 20.60 0.21 0.08
C GLN A 148 20.02 -1.16 -0.30
N LYS A 149 20.18 -2.17 0.58
CA LYS A 149 19.70 -3.54 0.30
C LYS A 149 18.17 -3.61 0.20
N SER A 150 17.45 -2.93 1.09
CA SER A 150 15.99 -2.83 1.04
C SER A 150 15.52 -2.08 -0.20
N HIS A 151 16.24 -1.01 -0.58
CA HIS A 151 15.93 -0.25 -1.78
C HIS A 151 16.09 -1.09 -3.06
N GLU A 152 17.21 -1.80 -3.21
CA GLU A 152 17.46 -2.69 -4.34
C GLU A 152 16.41 -3.81 -4.44
N GLY A 153 16.05 -4.39 -3.29
CA GLY A 153 14.98 -5.38 -3.20
C GLY A 153 13.64 -4.83 -3.66
N TYR A 154 13.29 -3.61 -3.23
CA TYR A 154 12.05 -2.95 -3.64
C TYR A 154 12.02 -2.65 -5.15
N MET A 155 13.12 -2.11 -5.71
CA MET A 155 13.22 -1.85 -7.16
C MET A 155 13.10 -3.16 -7.96
N ALA A 156 13.73 -4.23 -7.51
CA ALA A 156 13.60 -5.54 -8.15
C ALA A 156 12.18 -6.11 -8.05
N TYR A 157 11.48 -5.89 -6.93
CA TYR A 157 10.08 -6.28 -6.77
C TYR A 157 9.17 -5.54 -7.75
N LEU A 158 9.32 -4.22 -7.89
CA LEU A 158 8.55 -3.42 -8.86
C LEU A 158 8.82 -3.88 -10.30
N LYS A 159 10.09 -4.17 -10.62
CA LYS A 159 10.50 -4.68 -11.94
C LYS A 159 9.94 -6.07 -12.21
N LEU A 160 9.88 -6.94 -11.21
CA LEU A 160 9.22 -8.24 -11.27
C LEU A 160 7.74 -8.13 -11.63
N ILE A 161 7.03 -7.19 -10.99
CA ILE A 161 5.62 -6.90 -11.32
C ILE A 161 5.51 -6.47 -12.78
N ALA A 162 6.30 -5.48 -13.20
CA ALA A 162 6.26 -4.96 -14.56
C ALA A 162 6.52 -6.04 -15.62
N ILE A 163 7.54 -6.87 -15.45
CA ILE A 163 7.88 -7.98 -16.37
C ILE A 163 6.73 -9.01 -16.38
N SER A 164 6.21 -9.37 -15.22
CA SER A 164 5.13 -10.37 -15.12
C SER A 164 3.85 -9.92 -15.81
N LEU A 165 3.53 -8.61 -15.74
CA LEU A 165 2.36 -8.03 -16.40
C LEU A 165 2.56 -7.86 -17.92
N ASN A 166 3.77 -7.52 -18.37
CA ASN A 166 4.09 -7.24 -19.75
C ASN A 166 4.36 -8.49 -20.58
N GLU A 167 5.17 -9.40 -20.04
CA GLU A 167 5.72 -10.56 -20.74
C GLU A 167 5.15 -11.89 -20.23
N GLY A 168 4.38 -11.82 -19.18
CA GLY A 168 3.71 -12.96 -18.56
C GLY A 168 4.48 -13.58 -17.38
N PRO A 169 3.76 -14.41 -16.58
CA PRO A 169 4.28 -15.00 -15.35
C PRO A 169 5.56 -15.84 -15.52
N ALA A 170 5.74 -16.50 -16.66
CA ALA A 170 6.94 -17.32 -16.92
C ALA A 170 8.20 -16.46 -16.97
N LYS A 171 8.13 -15.28 -17.62
CA LYS A 171 9.25 -14.33 -17.70
C LYS A 171 9.52 -13.66 -16.35
N GLY A 172 8.46 -13.33 -15.60
CA GLY A 172 8.61 -12.88 -14.22
C GLY A 172 9.35 -13.88 -13.35
N LYS A 173 9.02 -15.17 -13.45
CA LYS A 173 9.72 -16.23 -12.71
C LYS A 173 11.18 -16.38 -13.10
N GLU A 174 11.49 -16.33 -14.40
CA GLU A 174 12.85 -16.33 -14.92
C GLU A 174 13.67 -15.15 -14.33
N PHE A 175 13.09 -13.97 -14.31
CA PHE A 175 13.71 -12.80 -13.69
C PHE A 175 13.97 -13.01 -12.19
N LEU A 176 13.00 -13.51 -11.42
CA LEU A 176 13.15 -13.79 -9.98
C LEU A 176 14.26 -14.83 -9.73
N ASP A 177 14.31 -15.92 -10.49
CA ASP A 177 15.35 -16.94 -10.37
C ASP A 177 16.75 -16.37 -10.68
N LYS A 178 16.84 -15.41 -11.61
CA LYS A 178 18.08 -14.69 -11.92
C LYS A 178 18.52 -13.78 -10.76
N GLN A 179 17.58 -13.08 -10.10
CA GLN A 179 17.91 -12.28 -8.93
C GLN A 179 18.37 -13.15 -7.75
N LEU A 180 17.72 -14.28 -7.51
CA LEU A 180 18.13 -15.25 -6.49
C LEU A 180 19.52 -15.84 -6.72
N LYS A 181 19.93 -16.05 -7.98
CA LYS A 181 21.29 -16.49 -8.30
C LYS A 181 22.33 -15.41 -7.99
N LYS A 182 21.97 -14.13 -8.13
CA LYS A 182 22.87 -13.00 -7.82
C LYS A 182 22.98 -12.73 -6.32
N ASP A 183 21.88 -12.83 -5.60
CA ASP A 183 21.81 -12.64 -4.15
C ASP A 183 21.01 -13.77 -3.50
N PRO A 184 21.65 -14.94 -3.26
CA PRO A 184 20.99 -16.08 -2.64
C PRO A 184 20.56 -15.84 -1.19
N GLY A 185 21.11 -14.81 -0.54
CA GLY A 185 20.78 -14.40 0.83
C GLY A 185 19.54 -13.52 0.94
N ASN A 186 18.94 -13.09 -0.16
CA ASN A 186 17.84 -12.13 -0.14
C ASN A 186 16.52 -12.78 0.28
N ASP A 187 16.03 -12.39 1.45
CA ASP A 187 14.82 -12.99 2.03
C ASP A 187 13.54 -12.63 1.24
N LEU A 188 13.48 -11.44 0.61
CA LEU A 188 12.36 -11.07 -0.24
C LEU A 188 12.26 -12.00 -1.47
N TYR A 189 13.39 -12.29 -2.14
CA TYR A 189 13.38 -13.16 -3.31
C TYR A 189 13.04 -14.60 -2.97
N LYS A 190 13.52 -15.11 -1.82
CA LYS A 190 13.13 -16.42 -1.29
C LYS A 190 11.64 -16.47 -1.03
N TYR A 191 11.13 -15.48 -0.29
CA TYR A 191 9.71 -15.37 0.03
C TYR A 191 8.84 -15.36 -1.24
N LEU A 192 9.19 -14.55 -2.25
CA LEU A 192 8.46 -14.48 -3.51
C LEU A 192 8.50 -15.81 -4.29
N LYS A 193 9.63 -16.52 -4.26
CA LYS A 193 9.75 -17.83 -4.89
C LYS A 193 8.86 -18.87 -4.22
N ASP A 194 8.89 -18.93 -2.89
CA ASP A 194 8.11 -19.89 -2.10
C ASP A 194 6.60 -19.59 -2.17
N ASN A 195 6.24 -18.31 -2.32
CA ASN A 195 4.85 -17.84 -2.41
C ASN A 195 4.47 -17.38 -3.82
N TRP A 196 5.05 -17.99 -4.86
CA TRP A 196 4.82 -17.60 -6.25
C TRP A 196 3.34 -17.60 -6.66
N LYS A 197 2.57 -18.58 -6.18
CA LYS A 197 1.13 -18.67 -6.46
C LYS A 197 0.36 -17.48 -5.89
N ASP A 198 0.71 -17.03 -4.68
CA ASP A 198 0.07 -15.89 -4.04
C ASP A 198 0.46 -14.59 -4.73
N PHE A 199 1.70 -14.47 -5.21
CA PHE A 199 2.13 -13.36 -6.05
C PHE A 199 1.33 -13.29 -7.35
N LEU A 200 1.11 -14.41 -8.04
CA LEU A 200 0.27 -14.44 -9.23
C LEU A 200 -1.19 -14.10 -8.95
N LYS A 201 -1.73 -14.55 -7.82
CA LYS A 201 -3.06 -14.15 -7.36
C LYS A 201 -3.13 -12.65 -7.14
N TYR A 202 -2.14 -12.06 -6.47
CA TYR A 202 -2.04 -10.60 -6.28
C TYR A 202 -2.03 -9.85 -7.62
N LEU A 203 -1.29 -10.31 -8.63
CA LEU A 203 -1.27 -9.67 -9.96
C LEU A 203 -2.64 -9.66 -10.65
N ASN A 204 -3.44 -10.70 -10.43
CA ASN A 204 -4.77 -10.86 -11.03
C ASN A 204 -5.92 -10.37 -10.14
N ASP A 205 -5.64 -9.89 -8.94
CA ASP A 205 -6.66 -9.34 -8.05
C ASP A 205 -7.02 -7.91 -8.46
N LYS A 206 -8.32 -7.65 -8.52
CA LYS A 206 -8.88 -6.32 -8.86
C LYS A 206 -8.78 -5.31 -7.71
N THR A 207 -8.26 -5.73 -6.57
CA THR A 207 -8.07 -4.90 -5.36
C THR A 207 -6.68 -4.29 -5.27
#